data_b0ef80f2b472493934740f9730a93b3a
#
_entry.id   b0ef80f2b472493934740f9730a93b3a
#
_cell.length_a   1.000
_cell.length_b   1.000
_cell.length_c   1.000
_cell.angle_alpha   90.00
_cell.angle_beta   90.00
_cell.angle_gamma   90.00
#
_symmetry.space_group_name_H-M   'P 1'
#
loop_
_entity.id
_entity.type
_entity.pdbx_description
1 polymer ?
#
loop_
_entity_poly.entity_id
_entity_poly.type
_entity_poly.pdbx_seq_one_letter_code
_entity_poly.pdbx_strand_id
1 'polypeptide(L)'
;MLALPDRGEATRVVLVRHAETEESARGRCYGRLDVRLSPRGLRQAQGLAVALADVPLAAVYASPLARAVDTARPVAAARGLEPIVLDALAELDFGEVEGLRYDEIEAERPELFRAWMDEPARVCFPGGEGLSDLRVRVLPALEQIRARHEREAVAVVAHGGVIRVVLAEALDFEDGALFRLDQAEGGVSVVDWLEGVPLVRVANATLYSPA
;
A
#
# COMPACT_ATOMS: atom_id res chain seq x y z
N MET A 1 -2.54 16.69 -11.77
CA MET A 1 -1.27 15.95 -12.01
C MET A 1 -0.38 16.07 -10.79
N LEU A 2 0.36 15.03 -10.44
CA LEU A 2 1.32 15.03 -9.33
C LEU A 2 2.62 15.71 -9.79
N ALA A 3 2.86 16.91 -9.29
CA ALA A 3 4.12 17.62 -9.55
C ALA A 3 5.22 17.06 -8.64
N LEU A 4 6.16 16.31 -9.22
CA LEU A 4 7.31 15.78 -8.52
C LEU A 4 8.58 16.51 -8.98
N PRO A 5 9.57 16.71 -8.07
CA PRO A 5 10.88 17.19 -8.48
C PRO A 5 11.53 16.19 -9.44
N ASP A 6 12.47 16.67 -10.25
CA ASP A 6 13.33 15.78 -11.04
C ASP A 6 13.97 14.75 -10.10
N ARG A 7 13.91 13.48 -10.48
CA ARG A 7 14.49 12.40 -9.68
C ARG A 7 16.02 12.31 -9.83
N GLY A 8 16.58 12.91 -10.89
CA GLY A 8 18.01 12.76 -11.23
C GLY A 8 18.39 11.29 -11.37
N GLU A 9 19.44 10.88 -10.67
CA GLU A 9 19.95 9.51 -10.64
C GLU A 9 19.24 8.59 -9.62
N ALA A 10 18.22 9.09 -8.92
CA ALA A 10 17.52 8.29 -7.90
C ALA A 10 16.62 7.21 -8.52
N THR A 11 16.51 6.07 -7.85
CA THR A 11 15.43 5.11 -8.09
C THR A 11 14.17 5.59 -7.37
N ARG A 12 13.09 5.82 -8.12
CA ARG A 12 11.82 6.31 -7.58
C ARG A 12 10.79 5.21 -7.44
N VAL A 13 10.22 5.08 -6.27
CA VAL A 13 9.07 4.21 -6.02
C VAL A 13 7.85 5.05 -5.70
N VAL A 14 6.82 4.93 -6.53
CA VAL A 14 5.49 5.52 -6.33
C VAL A 14 4.62 4.47 -5.66
N LEU A 15 4.38 4.62 -4.36
CA LEU A 15 3.54 3.74 -3.57
C LEU A 15 2.09 4.20 -3.67
N VAL A 16 1.20 3.32 -4.05
CA VAL A 16 -0.24 3.62 -4.20
C VAL A 16 -1.04 2.65 -3.34
N ARG A 17 -1.82 3.16 -2.39
CA ARG A 17 -2.82 2.33 -1.73
C ARG A 17 -3.94 2.03 -2.73
N HIS A 18 -4.43 0.78 -2.75
CA HIS A 18 -5.60 0.44 -3.56
C HIS A 18 -6.73 1.45 -3.39
N ALA A 19 -7.53 1.63 -4.42
CA ALA A 19 -8.68 2.52 -4.41
C ALA A 19 -9.82 1.99 -3.50
N GLU A 20 -10.88 2.78 -3.33
CA GLU A 20 -12.01 2.47 -2.46
C GLU A 20 -12.61 1.10 -2.77
N THR A 21 -12.82 0.32 -1.70
CA THR A 21 -13.44 -1.00 -1.79
C THR A 21 -14.97 -0.89 -1.68
N GLU A 22 -15.67 -1.96 -2.05
CA GLU A 22 -17.12 -2.06 -1.96
C GLU A 22 -17.63 -1.86 -0.52
N GLU A 23 -18.86 -1.39 -0.40
CA GLU A 23 -19.45 -1.00 0.89
C GLU A 23 -19.54 -2.17 1.89
N SER A 24 -19.65 -3.41 1.40
CA SER A 24 -19.65 -4.62 2.20
C SER A 24 -18.39 -4.80 3.06
N ALA A 25 -17.25 -4.23 2.64
CA ALA A 25 -15.99 -4.26 3.37
C ALA A 25 -15.84 -3.11 4.40
N ARG A 26 -16.69 -2.09 4.35
CA ARG A 26 -16.57 -0.91 5.20
C ARG A 26 -16.66 -1.27 6.69
N GLY A 27 -15.67 -0.84 7.47
CA GLY A 27 -15.60 -1.10 8.91
C GLY A 27 -15.30 -2.54 9.28
N ARG A 28 -14.84 -3.35 8.32
CA ARG A 28 -14.38 -4.72 8.53
C ARG A 28 -12.89 -4.84 8.40
N CYS A 29 -12.34 -5.82 9.09
CA CYS A 29 -10.96 -6.26 8.96
C CYS A 29 -10.89 -7.26 7.80
N TYR A 30 -10.39 -6.86 6.62
CA TYR A 30 -10.45 -7.73 5.43
C TYR A 30 -9.08 -8.12 4.83
N GLY A 31 -7.96 -7.76 5.48
CA GLY A 31 -6.59 -8.16 5.14
C GLY A 31 -6.38 -8.92 3.82
N ARG A 32 -6.37 -10.24 3.91
CA ARG A 32 -6.19 -11.16 2.77
C ARG A 32 -7.49 -11.48 2.03
N LEU A 33 -8.66 -11.16 2.58
CA LEU A 33 -9.93 -11.37 1.88
C LEU A 33 -9.95 -10.58 0.56
N ASP A 34 -10.42 -11.25 -0.50
CA ASP A 34 -10.42 -10.69 -1.85
C ASP A 34 -11.66 -9.82 -2.08
N VAL A 35 -11.59 -8.59 -1.60
CA VAL A 35 -12.63 -7.57 -1.72
C VAL A 35 -12.42 -6.77 -3.00
N ARG A 36 -13.50 -6.49 -3.73
CA ARG A 36 -13.49 -5.73 -5.00
C ARG A 36 -13.50 -4.22 -4.77
N LEU A 37 -13.17 -3.47 -5.82
CA LEU A 37 -13.36 -2.01 -5.82
C LEU A 37 -14.83 -1.63 -5.94
N SER A 38 -15.22 -0.55 -5.26
CA SER A 38 -16.51 0.10 -5.48
C SER A 38 -16.56 0.79 -6.85
N PRO A 39 -17.73 1.18 -7.35
CA PRO A 39 -17.84 2.03 -8.55
C PRO A 39 -17.05 3.35 -8.42
N ARG A 40 -16.96 3.91 -7.21
CA ARG A 40 -16.13 5.07 -6.93
C ARG A 40 -14.64 4.70 -6.97
N GLY A 41 -14.26 3.56 -6.38
CA GLY A 41 -12.88 3.05 -6.44
C GLY A 41 -12.39 2.82 -7.87
N LEU A 42 -13.24 2.31 -8.76
CA LEU A 42 -12.91 2.18 -10.19
C LEU A 42 -12.63 3.55 -10.85
N ARG A 43 -13.43 4.59 -10.50
CA ARG A 43 -13.15 5.96 -10.99
C ARG A 43 -11.86 6.54 -10.38
N GLN A 44 -11.58 6.26 -9.10
CA GLN A 44 -10.31 6.65 -8.46
C GLN A 44 -9.11 6.02 -9.17
N ALA A 45 -9.18 4.74 -9.51
CA ALA A 45 -8.12 4.04 -10.25
C ALA A 45 -7.85 4.69 -11.62
N GLN A 46 -8.91 5.09 -12.35
CA GLN A 46 -8.77 5.85 -13.59
C GLN A 46 -8.14 7.25 -13.34
N GLY A 47 -8.57 7.94 -12.29
CA GLY A 47 -8.00 9.22 -11.88
C GLY A 47 -6.51 9.13 -11.55
N LEU A 48 -6.08 8.05 -10.91
CA LEU A 48 -4.66 7.77 -10.63
C LEU A 48 -3.84 7.63 -11.92
N ALA A 49 -4.37 6.95 -12.94
CA ALA A 49 -3.70 6.84 -14.23
C ALA A 49 -3.45 8.21 -14.87
N VAL A 50 -4.43 9.10 -14.79
CA VAL A 50 -4.31 10.49 -15.29
C VAL A 50 -3.35 11.30 -14.41
N ALA A 51 -3.46 11.20 -13.10
CA ALA A 51 -2.63 11.96 -12.16
C ALA A 51 -1.14 11.62 -12.25
N LEU A 52 -0.83 10.36 -12.59
CA LEU A 52 0.53 9.86 -12.74
C LEU A 52 1.03 9.89 -14.20
N ALA A 53 0.29 10.44 -15.16
CA ALA A 53 0.61 10.36 -16.59
C ALA A 53 2.03 10.84 -16.92
N ASP A 54 2.49 11.91 -16.27
CA ASP A 54 3.81 12.50 -16.50
C ASP A 54 4.96 11.78 -15.76
N VAL A 55 4.65 10.79 -14.92
CA VAL A 55 5.69 9.97 -14.27
C VAL A 55 6.11 8.85 -15.22
N PRO A 56 7.38 8.81 -15.66
CA PRO A 56 7.86 7.81 -16.63
C PRO A 56 8.09 6.46 -15.94
N LEU A 57 7.00 5.75 -15.61
CA LEU A 57 7.07 4.44 -14.94
C LEU A 57 7.60 3.36 -15.89
N ALA A 58 8.69 2.71 -15.50
CA ALA A 58 9.26 1.55 -16.19
C ALA A 58 8.47 0.25 -15.92
N ALA A 59 7.84 0.16 -14.75
CA ALA A 59 7.02 -0.98 -14.36
C ALA A 59 5.92 -0.57 -13.36
N VAL A 60 4.87 -1.39 -13.29
CA VAL A 60 3.81 -1.29 -12.28
C VAL A 60 3.70 -2.64 -11.57
N TYR A 61 4.04 -2.67 -10.30
CA TYR A 61 3.90 -3.83 -9.43
C TYR A 61 2.59 -3.77 -8.66
N ALA A 62 2.00 -4.90 -8.36
CA ALA A 62 0.75 -4.97 -7.61
C ALA A 62 0.74 -6.12 -6.61
N SER A 63 0.06 -5.93 -5.48
CA SER A 63 -0.41 -7.01 -4.62
C SER A 63 -1.31 -7.97 -5.42
N PRO A 64 -1.36 -9.28 -5.06
CA PRO A 64 -2.23 -10.25 -5.73
C PRO A 64 -3.73 -10.01 -5.51
N LEU A 65 -4.11 -9.22 -4.52
CA LEU A 65 -5.51 -8.99 -4.17
C LEU A 65 -6.23 -8.12 -5.22
N ALA A 66 -7.44 -8.52 -5.60
CA ALA A 66 -8.18 -7.92 -6.71
C ALA A 66 -8.25 -6.39 -6.64
N ARG A 67 -8.51 -5.81 -5.46
CA ARG A 67 -8.55 -4.35 -5.25
C ARG A 67 -7.26 -3.64 -5.66
N ALA A 68 -6.10 -4.27 -5.43
CA ALA A 68 -4.80 -3.70 -5.82
C ALA A 68 -4.54 -3.89 -7.32
N VAL A 69 -4.83 -5.06 -7.87
CA VAL A 69 -4.69 -5.35 -9.30
C VAL A 69 -5.61 -4.44 -10.12
N ASP A 70 -6.87 -4.30 -9.71
CA ASP A 70 -7.86 -3.44 -10.41
C ASP A 70 -7.49 -1.96 -10.31
N THR A 71 -6.81 -1.53 -9.25
CA THR A 71 -6.23 -0.18 -9.13
C THR A 71 -5.01 -0.01 -10.04
N ALA A 72 -4.16 -1.02 -10.15
CA ALA A 72 -2.91 -0.98 -10.94
C ALA A 72 -3.16 -0.99 -12.46
N ARG A 73 -4.18 -1.72 -12.93
CA ARG A 73 -4.46 -1.92 -14.36
C ARG A 73 -4.54 -0.61 -15.16
N PRO A 74 -5.34 0.40 -14.82
CA PRO A 74 -5.40 1.62 -15.60
C PRO A 74 -4.08 2.40 -15.57
N VAL A 75 -3.32 2.35 -14.46
CA VAL A 75 -2.01 2.98 -14.35
C VAL A 75 -1.00 2.32 -15.29
N ALA A 76 -1.00 1.00 -15.38
CA ALA A 76 -0.15 0.22 -16.28
C ALA A 76 -0.56 0.40 -17.75
N ALA A 77 -1.85 0.22 -18.05
CA ALA A 77 -2.41 0.30 -19.40
C ALA A 77 -2.15 1.65 -20.07
N ALA A 78 -2.17 2.76 -19.33
CA ALA A 78 -1.84 4.10 -19.84
C ALA A 78 -0.41 4.20 -20.41
N ARG A 79 0.44 3.18 -20.17
CA ARG A 79 1.84 3.09 -20.62
C ARG A 79 2.13 1.88 -21.49
N GLY A 80 1.09 1.12 -21.87
CA GLY A 80 1.25 -0.14 -22.61
C GLY A 80 1.89 -1.24 -21.75
N LEU A 81 1.80 -1.14 -20.41
CA LEU A 81 2.33 -2.12 -19.46
C LEU A 81 1.19 -2.98 -18.90
N GLU A 82 1.58 -4.13 -18.34
CA GLU A 82 0.73 -4.97 -17.50
C GLU A 82 1.25 -4.95 -16.05
N PRO A 83 0.37 -5.05 -15.05
CA PRO A 83 0.81 -5.14 -13.66
C PRO A 83 1.60 -6.44 -13.40
N ILE A 84 2.74 -6.32 -12.73
CA ILE A 84 3.54 -7.45 -12.26
C ILE A 84 3.06 -7.79 -10.84
N VAL A 85 2.42 -8.94 -10.69
CA VAL A 85 1.84 -9.35 -9.41
C VAL A 85 2.91 -10.01 -8.52
N LEU A 86 3.02 -9.57 -7.26
CA LEU A 86 3.93 -10.11 -6.26
C LEU A 86 3.18 -10.43 -4.97
N ASP A 87 3.21 -11.68 -4.54
CA ASP A 87 2.55 -12.16 -3.31
C ASP A 87 3.09 -11.45 -2.06
N ALA A 88 4.37 -11.10 -2.06
CA ALA A 88 5.00 -10.33 -0.98
C ALA A 88 4.36 -8.95 -0.72
N LEU A 89 3.61 -8.39 -1.67
CA LEU A 89 2.91 -7.12 -1.55
C LEU A 89 1.46 -7.25 -1.02
N ALA A 90 1.01 -8.46 -0.68
CA ALA A 90 -0.32 -8.65 -0.08
C ALA A 90 -0.43 -7.94 1.28
N GLU A 91 -1.65 -7.58 1.69
CA GLU A 91 -1.88 -6.95 3.00
C GLU A 91 -1.55 -7.90 4.15
N LEU A 92 -1.42 -7.35 5.34
CA LEU A 92 -1.31 -8.11 6.58
C LEU A 92 -2.45 -9.13 6.66
N ASP A 93 -2.10 -10.37 6.99
CA ASP A 93 -3.07 -11.41 7.26
C ASP A 93 -3.61 -11.25 8.68
N PHE A 94 -4.88 -10.90 8.80
CA PHE A 94 -5.52 -10.75 10.11
C PHE A 94 -6.07 -12.07 10.65
N GLY A 95 -5.87 -13.20 9.94
CA GLY A 95 -6.21 -14.54 10.40
C GLY A 95 -7.66 -14.69 10.81
N GLU A 96 -7.88 -15.19 12.03
CA GLU A 96 -9.23 -15.52 12.54
C GLU A 96 -10.18 -14.32 12.68
N VAL A 97 -9.68 -13.07 12.59
CA VAL A 97 -10.54 -11.88 12.69
C VAL A 97 -10.87 -11.28 11.32
N GLU A 98 -10.42 -11.89 10.21
CA GLU A 98 -10.80 -11.43 8.88
C GLU A 98 -12.30 -11.55 8.64
N GLY A 99 -12.88 -10.52 8.06
CA GLY A 99 -14.32 -10.40 7.79
C GLY A 99 -15.13 -9.85 8.96
N LEU A 100 -14.59 -9.83 10.18
CA LEU A 100 -15.26 -9.25 11.34
C LEU A 100 -15.20 -7.71 11.31
N ARG A 101 -16.23 -7.10 11.87
CA ARG A 101 -16.25 -5.66 12.17
C ARG A 101 -15.42 -5.38 13.42
N TYR A 102 -14.95 -4.16 13.58
CA TYR A 102 -14.17 -3.79 14.77
C TYR A 102 -14.96 -3.98 16.08
N ASP A 103 -16.27 -3.69 16.09
CA ASP A 103 -17.16 -3.92 17.23
C ASP A 103 -17.39 -5.42 17.51
N GLU A 104 -17.41 -6.26 16.47
CA GLU A 104 -17.49 -7.73 16.60
C GLU A 104 -16.17 -8.27 17.20
N ILE A 105 -15.01 -7.78 16.74
CA ILE A 105 -13.70 -8.18 17.28
C ILE A 105 -13.59 -7.77 18.76
N GLU A 106 -14.02 -6.56 19.12
CA GLU A 106 -14.03 -6.10 20.51
C GLU A 106 -14.89 -6.98 21.40
N ALA A 107 -16.08 -7.38 20.92
CA ALA A 107 -17.00 -8.23 21.68
C ALA A 107 -16.51 -9.68 21.82
N GLU A 108 -16.00 -10.27 20.73
CA GLU A 108 -15.63 -11.69 20.70
C GLU A 108 -14.19 -11.95 21.17
N ARG A 109 -13.28 -10.99 21.00
CA ARG A 109 -11.84 -11.09 21.29
C ARG A 109 -11.33 -9.84 22.01
N PRO A 110 -11.90 -9.48 23.20
CA PRO A 110 -11.62 -8.20 23.86
C PRO A 110 -10.15 -7.99 24.22
N GLU A 111 -9.42 -9.05 24.56
CA GLU A 111 -8.00 -8.97 24.90
C GLU A 111 -7.16 -8.68 23.64
N LEU A 112 -7.42 -9.37 22.53
CA LEU A 112 -6.77 -9.11 21.25
C LEU A 112 -7.07 -7.70 20.76
N PHE A 113 -8.33 -7.27 20.82
CA PHE A 113 -8.74 -5.94 20.40
C PHE A 113 -8.03 -4.85 21.21
N ARG A 114 -7.97 -5.00 22.55
CA ARG A 114 -7.26 -4.05 23.42
C ARG A 114 -5.77 -4.01 23.08
N ALA A 115 -5.11 -5.17 22.96
CA ALA A 115 -3.70 -5.23 22.61
C ALA A 115 -3.44 -4.57 21.24
N TRP A 116 -4.34 -4.78 20.27
CA TRP A 116 -4.25 -4.17 18.94
C TRP A 116 -4.42 -2.64 18.98
N MET A 117 -5.32 -2.13 19.79
CA MET A 117 -5.51 -0.67 19.92
C MET A 117 -4.37 0.00 20.70
N ASP A 118 -3.83 -0.65 21.72
CA ASP A 118 -2.79 -0.10 22.57
C ASP A 118 -1.39 -0.20 21.91
N GLU A 119 -1.04 -1.37 21.39
CA GLU A 119 0.29 -1.66 20.81
C GLU A 119 0.20 -2.44 19.49
N PRO A 120 -0.37 -1.85 18.42
CA PRO A 120 -0.65 -2.55 17.16
C PRO A 120 0.59 -3.19 16.52
N ALA A 121 1.77 -2.64 16.75
CA ALA A 121 3.02 -3.17 16.23
C ALA A 121 3.46 -4.49 16.89
N ARG A 122 2.93 -4.81 18.06
CA ARG A 122 3.29 -6.04 18.81
C ARG A 122 2.30 -7.17 18.66
N VAL A 123 1.15 -6.91 18.04
CA VAL A 123 0.13 -7.94 17.84
C VAL A 123 0.53 -8.86 16.72
N CYS A 124 0.45 -10.18 16.99
CA CYS A 124 0.38 -11.23 15.98
C CYS A 124 -1.04 -11.79 16.00
N PHE A 125 -1.73 -11.73 14.86
CA PHE A 125 -3.12 -12.19 14.79
C PHE A 125 -3.19 -13.72 14.79
N PRO A 126 -4.09 -14.32 15.56
CA PRO A 126 -4.26 -15.79 15.59
C PRO A 126 -4.55 -16.33 14.19
N GLY A 127 -3.74 -17.28 13.74
CA GLY A 127 -3.85 -17.85 12.39
C GLY A 127 -3.44 -16.89 11.27
N GLY A 128 -2.87 -15.74 11.60
CA GLY A 128 -2.43 -14.69 10.65
C GLY A 128 -0.99 -14.24 10.87
N GLU A 129 -0.73 -12.98 10.60
CA GLU A 129 0.60 -12.33 10.66
C GLU A 129 0.68 -11.29 11.77
N GLY A 130 1.90 -10.99 12.20
CA GLY A 130 2.25 -9.77 12.90
C GLY A 130 2.98 -8.80 11.99
N LEU A 131 3.28 -7.60 12.50
CA LEU A 131 4.02 -6.58 11.75
C LEU A 131 5.41 -7.06 11.31
N SER A 132 6.09 -7.86 12.15
CA SER A 132 7.40 -8.44 11.82
C SER A 132 7.33 -9.36 10.59
N ASP A 133 6.27 -10.17 10.45
CA ASP A 133 6.09 -11.06 9.32
C ASP A 133 5.85 -10.25 8.04
N LEU A 134 5.04 -9.20 8.13
CA LEU A 134 4.82 -8.26 7.04
C LEU A 134 6.14 -7.61 6.57
N ARG A 135 6.99 -7.13 7.49
CA ARG A 135 8.30 -6.56 7.18
C ARG A 135 9.23 -7.55 6.49
N VAL A 136 9.31 -8.77 7.00
CA VAL A 136 10.18 -9.84 6.47
C VAL A 136 9.86 -10.17 5.01
N ARG A 137 8.60 -10.06 4.56
CA ARG A 137 8.26 -10.31 3.15
C ARG A 137 8.27 -9.06 2.27
N VAL A 138 7.88 -7.90 2.81
CA VAL A 138 7.75 -6.65 2.03
C VAL A 138 9.11 -6.03 1.72
N LEU A 139 10.00 -5.90 2.71
CA LEU A 139 11.26 -5.17 2.53
C LEU A 139 12.21 -5.86 1.54
N PRO A 140 12.42 -7.19 1.57
CA PRO A 140 13.21 -7.85 0.54
C PRO A 140 12.60 -7.75 -0.86
N ALA A 141 11.25 -7.78 -0.98
CA ALA A 141 10.60 -7.60 -2.27
C ALA A 141 10.80 -6.17 -2.82
N LEU A 142 10.71 -5.16 -1.96
CA LEU A 142 11.00 -3.77 -2.33
C LEU A 142 12.45 -3.61 -2.80
N GLU A 143 13.39 -4.22 -2.10
CA GLU A 143 14.81 -4.17 -2.47
C GLU A 143 15.06 -4.82 -3.83
N GLN A 144 14.44 -5.97 -4.11
CA GLN A 144 14.52 -6.62 -5.42
C GLN A 144 13.92 -5.74 -6.54
N ILE A 145 12.80 -5.05 -6.27
CA ILE A 145 12.21 -4.10 -7.21
C ILE A 145 13.20 -2.97 -7.49
N ARG A 146 13.79 -2.36 -6.45
CA ARG A 146 14.74 -1.26 -6.59
C ARG A 146 15.99 -1.66 -7.36
N ALA A 147 16.57 -2.83 -7.04
CA ALA A 147 17.74 -3.35 -7.72
C ALA A 147 17.48 -3.65 -9.21
N ARG A 148 16.26 -4.06 -9.57
CA ARG A 148 15.89 -4.30 -10.98
C ARG A 148 15.69 -3.00 -11.77
N HIS A 149 15.35 -1.91 -11.10
CA HIS A 149 14.96 -0.63 -11.69
C HIS A 149 15.84 0.52 -11.22
N GLU A 150 17.15 0.27 -11.17
CA GLU A 150 18.11 1.32 -10.80
C GLU A 150 17.95 2.54 -11.70
N ARG A 151 17.85 3.73 -11.08
CA ARG A 151 17.68 5.01 -11.78
C ARG A 151 16.40 5.11 -12.63
N GLU A 152 15.40 4.29 -12.33
CA GLU A 152 14.10 4.34 -12.98
C GLU A 152 13.01 4.73 -11.97
N ALA A 153 11.81 4.97 -12.46
CA ALA A 153 10.61 5.12 -11.64
C ALA A 153 9.72 3.89 -11.81
N VAL A 154 9.18 3.38 -10.71
CA VAL A 154 8.20 2.28 -10.71
C VAL A 154 7.02 2.64 -9.83
N ALA A 155 5.85 2.06 -10.12
CA ALA A 155 4.71 2.10 -9.21
C ALA A 155 4.58 0.77 -8.45
N VAL A 156 4.17 0.85 -7.20
CA VAL A 156 3.83 -0.29 -6.35
C VAL A 156 2.44 -0.06 -5.79
N VAL A 157 1.46 -0.82 -6.26
CA VAL A 157 0.06 -0.72 -5.83
C VAL A 157 -0.20 -1.79 -4.79
N ALA A 158 -0.43 -1.37 -3.55
CA ALA A 158 -0.54 -2.25 -2.41
C ALA A 158 -1.57 -1.74 -1.38
N HIS A 159 -1.29 -1.89 -0.10
CA HIS A 159 -2.21 -1.71 1.00
C HIS A 159 -1.64 -0.79 2.09
N GLY A 160 -2.49 -0.44 3.04
CA GLY A 160 -2.11 0.47 4.12
C GLY A 160 -0.96 -0.05 4.99
N GLY A 161 -0.98 -1.33 5.35
CA GLY A 161 0.10 -1.97 6.14
C GLY A 161 1.42 -2.00 5.38
N VAL A 162 1.38 -2.45 4.12
CA VAL A 162 2.56 -2.53 3.23
C VAL A 162 3.22 -1.15 3.05
N ILE A 163 2.42 -0.12 2.74
CA ILE A 163 2.95 1.23 2.51
C ILE A 163 3.53 1.82 3.80
N ARG A 164 2.88 1.59 4.95
CA ARG A 164 3.41 2.02 6.24
C ARG A 164 4.77 1.40 6.54
N VAL A 165 4.93 0.10 6.27
CA VAL A 165 6.22 -0.60 6.46
C VAL A 165 7.31 0.06 5.60
N VAL A 166 7.03 0.34 4.32
CA VAL A 166 8.01 0.97 3.41
C VAL A 166 8.35 2.40 3.86
N LEU A 167 7.35 3.19 4.26
CA LEU A 167 7.58 4.56 4.72
C LEU A 167 8.29 4.60 6.08
N ALA A 168 7.97 3.70 7.00
CA ALA A 168 8.65 3.60 8.29
C ALA A 168 10.13 3.24 8.13
N GLU A 169 10.43 2.29 7.22
CA GLU A 169 11.81 1.97 6.84
C GLU A 169 12.55 3.17 6.26
N ALA A 170 11.90 3.88 5.32
CA ALA A 170 12.50 5.05 4.67
C ALA A 170 12.72 6.23 5.63
N LEU A 171 11.94 6.34 6.71
CA LEU A 171 12.01 7.43 7.68
C LEU A 171 12.72 7.05 8.98
N ASP A 172 13.23 5.81 9.07
CA ASP A 172 13.82 5.24 10.29
C ASP A 172 12.89 5.36 11.51
N PHE A 173 11.60 5.07 11.29
CA PHE A 173 10.59 5.11 12.34
C PHE A 173 10.57 3.79 13.10
N GLU A 174 10.49 3.90 14.44
CA GLU A 174 10.17 2.75 15.28
C GLU A 174 8.77 2.20 14.94
N ASP A 175 8.61 0.90 15.06
CA ASP A 175 7.36 0.19 14.72
C ASP A 175 6.13 0.78 15.43
N GLY A 176 6.28 1.28 16.66
CA GLY A 176 5.19 1.95 17.40
C GLY A 176 4.71 3.26 16.78
N ALA A 177 5.51 3.90 15.92
CA ALA A 177 5.14 5.13 15.22
C ALA A 177 4.46 4.90 13.86
N LEU A 178 4.49 3.67 13.35
CA LEU A 178 4.02 3.30 12.01
C LEU A 178 2.56 3.66 11.76
N PHE A 179 1.70 3.51 12.76
CA PHE A 179 0.28 3.83 12.67
C PHE A 179 -0.04 5.34 12.76
N ARG A 180 0.97 6.18 13.01
CA ARG A 180 0.84 7.65 12.90
C ARG A 180 0.86 8.12 11.44
N LEU A 181 1.25 7.25 10.50
CA LEU A 181 1.19 7.51 9.06
C LEU A 181 -0.20 7.15 8.55
N ASP A 182 -1.02 8.16 8.27
CA ASP A 182 -2.31 7.92 7.61
C ASP A 182 -2.11 7.38 6.20
N GLN A 183 -3.06 6.56 5.75
CA GLN A 183 -3.10 6.00 4.40
C GLN A 183 -4.52 6.08 3.88
N ALA A 184 -4.81 7.02 3.00
CA ALA A 184 -6.10 7.12 2.32
C ALA A 184 -6.22 6.09 1.19
N GLU A 185 -7.43 5.62 0.89
CA GLU A 185 -7.70 4.80 -0.30
C GLU A 185 -7.39 5.61 -1.57
N GLY A 186 -6.61 5.03 -2.49
CA GLY A 186 -6.07 5.75 -3.64
C GLY A 186 -5.00 6.80 -3.28
N GLY A 187 -4.53 6.82 -2.02
CA GLY A 187 -3.45 7.69 -1.58
C GLY A 187 -2.12 7.32 -2.24
N VAL A 188 -1.33 8.33 -2.56
CA VAL A 188 -0.03 8.20 -3.23
C VAL A 188 1.08 8.71 -2.33
N SER A 189 2.11 7.88 -2.14
CA SER A 189 3.36 8.28 -1.50
C SER A 189 4.51 8.07 -2.49
N VAL A 190 5.56 8.90 -2.41
CA VAL A 190 6.71 8.80 -3.31
C VAL A 190 7.98 8.82 -2.49
N VAL A 191 8.83 7.84 -2.73
CA VAL A 191 10.16 7.75 -2.14
C VAL A 191 11.19 7.64 -3.26
N ASP A 192 12.22 8.48 -3.19
CA ASP A 192 13.40 8.42 -4.04
C ASP A 192 14.55 7.82 -3.25
N TRP A 193 15.26 6.85 -3.83
CA TRP A 193 16.50 6.30 -3.28
C TRP A 193 17.69 6.79 -4.10
N LEU A 194 18.54 7.61 -3.49
CA LEU A 194 19.80 8.06 -4.07
C LEU A 194 20.96 7.40 -3.32
N GLU A 195 21.75 6.61 -4.00
CA GLU A 195 22.88 5.87 -3.40
C GLU A 195 22.49 5.08 -2.13
N GLY A 196 21.29 4.52 -2.14
CA GLY A 196 20.72 3.77 -1.01
C GLY A 196 20.02 4.62 0.07
N VAL A 197 20.17 5.95 0.04
CA VAL A 197 19.53 6.86 0.99
C VAL A 197 18.11 7.18 0.53
N PRO A 198 17.07 6.88 1.33
CA PRO A 198 15.69 7.20 1.00
C PRO A 198 15.36 8.68 1.26
N LEU A 199 14.59 9.27 0.36
CA LEU A 199 14.01 10.60 0.49
C LEU A 199 12.51 10.53 0.23
N VAL A 200 11.69 10.68 1.25
CA VAL A 200 10.23 10.75 1.11
C VAL A 200 9.84 12.09 0.49
N ARG A 201 9.35 12.08 -0.74
CA ARG A 201 8.95 13.27 -1.49
C ARG A 201 7.50 13.65 -1.25
N VAL A 202 6.66 12.66 -1.09
CA VAL A 202 5.21 12.78 -0.89
C VAL A 202 4.78 11.69 0.06
N ALA A 203 3.88 12.01 0.99
CA ALA A 203 3.24 11.04 1.86
C ALA A 203 1.72 11.21 1.78
N ASN A 204 1.02 10.12 1.40
CA ASN A 204 -0.43 9.99 1.39
C ASN A 204 -1.20 11.13 0.66
N ALA A 205 -0.71 11.58 -0.49
CA ALA A 205 -1.43 12.57 -1.29
C ALA A 205 -2.66 11.95 -1.98
N THR A 206 -3.82 12.57 -1.83
CA THR A 206 -5.02 12.22 -2.60
C THR A 206 -5.06 13.03 -3.88
N LEU A 207 -4.97 12.36 -5.04
CA LEU A 207 -4.77 13.01 -6.34
C LEU A 207 -6.07 13.10 -7.18
N TYR A 208 -7.21 12.75 -6.60
CA TYR A 208 -8.53 12.84 -7.24
C TYR A 208 -9.42 13.77 -6.42
N SER A 209 -10.22 14.60 -7.09
CA SER A 209 -11.28 15.34 -6.41
C SER A 209 -12.38 14.37 -5.98
N PRO A 210 -12.84 14.42 -4.72
CA PRO A 210 -14.09 13.76 -4.36
C PRO A 210 -15.21 14.46 -5.14
N ALA A 211 -15.72 13.77 -6.16
CA ALA A 211 -16.95 14.20 -6.82
C ALA A 211 -18.15 13.65 -6.07
#